data_7dd8517dd7d1e9bfa157923a24874f36
#
_entry.id   7dd8517dd7d1e9bfa157923a24874f36
#
_cell.length_a   1.000
_cell.length_b   1.000
_cell.length_c   1.000
_cell.angle_alpha   90.00
_cell.angle_beta   90.00
_cell.angle_gamma   90.00
#
_symmetry.space_group_name_H-M   'P 1'
#
loop_
_entity.id
_entity.type
_entity.pdbx_description
1 polymer ?
#
loop_
_entity_poly.entity_id
_entity_poly.type
_entity_poly.pdbx_seq_one_letter_code
_entity_poly.pdbx_strand_id
1 'polypeptide(L)'
;MVSLQTRAEHEFAGLWGGTFGWPPGRPTEDKPGKALFFLLLSYEESQGQQYLIATKILEGTDYVLHPNGSAMFIVNINEPSLEPFPWATNGDSLPVDVNHTFAGEGIANGYGFRYPGSKPGSLFVIQGGLLAFIWKESRAVLTLQRLNLPELYLTKSYSNVFASISNPTFNMNNDA
;
A
#
# COMPACT_ATOMS: atom_id res chain seq x y z
N MET A 1 -18.88 -7.47 -27.26
CA MET A 1 -17.62 -8.18 -26.93
C MET A 1 -16.73 -7.22 -26.14
N VAL A 2 -16.87 -7.20 -24.82
CA VAL A 2 -16.00 -6.38 -23.97
C VAL A 2 -14.69 -7.14 -23.86
N SER A 3 -13.65 -6.55 -24.42
CA SER A 3 -12.33 -7.13 -24.59
C SER A 3 -11.76 -7.59 -23.25
N LEU A 4 -11.30 -8.82 -23.22
CA LEU A 4 -10.48 -9.39 -22.13
C LEU A 4 -9.17 -8.59 -21.88
N GLN A 5 -8.79 -7.68 -22.78
CA GLN A 5 -7.63 -6.81 -22.67
C GLN A 5 -7.77 -5.74 -21.59
N THR A 6 -8.98 -5.24 -21.33
CA THR A 6 -9.20 -4.20 -20.30
C THR A 6 -8.96 -4.68 -18.87
N ARG A 7 -8.98 -5.98 -18.63
CA ARG A 7 -8.76 -6.54 -17.29
C ARG A 7 -7.27 -6.68 -16.95
N ALA A 8 -6.41 -6.84 -17.94
CA ALA A 8 -4.96 -6.91 -17.76
C ALA A 8 -4.33 -5.52 -17.62
N GLU A 9 -4.95 -4.49 -18.19
CA GLU A 9 -4.43 -3.12 -18.17
C GLU A 9 -4.55 -2.44 -16.79
N HIS A 10 -5.46 -2.90 -15.92
CA HIS A 10 -5.73 -2.33 -14.59
C HIS A 10 -5.70 -3.40 -13.48
N GLU A 11 -4.80 -4.35 -13.59
CA GLU A 11 -4.76 -5.50 -12.67
C GLU A 11 -4.50 -5.12 -11.20
N PHE A 12 -3.84 -4.00 -10.94
CA PHE A 12 -3.53 -3.55 -9.57
C PHE A 12 -4.57 -2.61 -8.99
N ALA A 13 -5.58 -2.20 -9.75
CA ALA A 13 -6.63 -1.32 -9.24
C ALA A 13 -7.42 -2.00 -8.13
N GLY A 14 -7.79 -1.23 -7.12
CA GLY A 14 -8.62 -1.70 -6.02
C GLY A 14 -8.06 -1.41 -4.64
N LEU A 15 -8.61 -2.09 -3.65
CA LEU A 15 -8.27 -1.89 -2.24
C LEU A 15 -7.16 -2.83 -1.80
N TRP A 16 -6.18 -2.25 -1.11
CA TRP A 16 -4.99 -2.95 -0.61
C TRP A 16 -4.73 -2.62 0.85
N GLY A 17 -4.26 -3.61 1.60
CA GLY A 17 -3.71 -3.43 2.94
C GLY A 17 -2.19 -3.35 2.88
N GLY A 18 -1.62 -2.35 3.53
CA GLY A 18 -0.18 -2.13 3.56
C GLY A 18 0.40 -2.13 4.96
N THR A 19 1.59 -2.69 5.12
CA THR A 19 2.39 -2.64 6.34
C THR A 19 3.83 -2.30 6.00
N PHE A 20 4.51 -1.55 6.88
CA PHE A 20 5.95 -1.35 6.74
C PHE A 20 6.73 -2.60 7.13
N GLY A 21 7.74 -2.92 6.34
CA GLY A 21 8.70 -3.98 6.59
C GLY A 21 8.62 -5.15 5.62
N TRP A 22 9.65 -5.96 5.66
CA TRP A 22 9.78 -7.20 4.90
C TRP A 22 10.30 -8.33 5.81
N PRO A 23 9.76 -9.55 5.73
CA PRO A 23 8.53 -9.93 5.03
C PRO A 23 7.27 -9.36 5.67
N PRO A 24 6.15 -9.31 4.95
CA PRO A 24 4.91 -8.72 5.47
C PRO A 24 4.38 -9.49 6.69
N GLY A 25 3.75 -8.76 7.61
CA GLY A 25 2.99 -9.37 8.71
C GLY A 25 3.79 -9.96 9.86
N ARG A 26 5.13 -9.90 9.88
CA ARG A 26 5.90 -10.29 11.06
C ARG A 26 6.03 -9.12 12.03
N PRO A 27 5.44 -9.20 13.24
CA PRO A 27 5.80 -8.29 14.32
C PRO A 27 7.26 -8.59 14.69
N THR A 28 8.12 -7.60 14.61
CA THR A 28 9.42 -7.65 15.26
C THR A 28 9.23 -7.25 16.72
N GLU A 29 9.85 -7.96 17.65
CA GLU A 29 9.74 -7.69 19.10
C GLU A 29 10.07 -6.24 19.47
N ASP A 30 10.88 -5.59 18.66
CA ASP A 30 11.35 -4.21 18.87
C ASP A 30 10.39 -3.11 18.37
N LYS A 31 9.33 -3.47 17.65
CA LYS A 31 8.33 -2.51 17.14
C LYS A 31 6.93 -3.09 17.30
N PRO A 32 6.32 -2.90 18.47
CA PRO A 32 4.90 -3.22 18.64
C PRO A 32 4.05 -2.29 17.75
N GLY A 33 3.27 -2.88 16.88
CA GLY A 33 2.32 -2.15 16.06
C GLY A 33 2.91 -1.57 14.78
N LYS A 34 3.19 -2.44 13.78
CA LYS A 34 3.31 -1.98 12.40
C LYS A 34 1.98 -1.36 12.01
N ALA A 35 2.01 -0.07 11.66
CA ALA A 35 0.83 0.61 11.16
C ALA A 35 0.25 -0.15 9.99
N LEU A 36 -1.03 -0.48 10.06
CA LEU A 36 -1.78 -1.01 8.94
C LEU A 36 -2.34 0.17 8.15
N PHE A 37 -2.00 0.21 6.88
CA PHE A 37 -2.51 1.20 5.95
C PHE A 37 -3.57 0.58 5.05
N PHE A 38 -4.66 1.30 4.82
CA PHE A 38 -5.60 0.97 3.75
C PHE A 38 -5.35 1.91 2.59
N LEU A 39 -5.08 1.34 1.44
CA LEU A 39 -4.69 2.05 0.23
C LEU A 39 -5.65 1.73 -0.91
N LEU A 40 -6.03 2.75 -1.65
CA LEU A 40 -6.69 2.58 -2.92
C LEU A 40 -5.67 2.75 -4.03
N LEU A 41 -5.47 1.70 -4.82
CA LEU A 41 -4.66 1.77 -6.02
C LEU A 41 -5.54 2.09 -7.22
N SER A 42 -5.17 3.13 -7.94
CA SER A 42 -5.88 3.61 -9.13
C SER A 42 -4.90 3.97 -10.24
N TYR A 43 -5.39 3.93 -11.47
CA TYR A 43 -4.61 4.32 -12.63
C TYR A 43 -5.01 5.71 -13.09
N GLU A 44 -4.01 6.47 -13.50
CA GLU A 44 -4.19 7.79 -14.08
C GLU A 44 -3.31 7.94 -15.32
N GLU A 45 -3.86 8.49 -16.38
CA GLU A 45 -3.12 8.79 -17.59
C GLU A 45 -2.73 10.27 -17.60
N SER A 46 -1.46 10.53 -17.82
CA SER A 46 -0.92 11.88 -17.96
C SER A 46 0.13 11.91 -19.05
N GLN A 47 -0.01 12.80 -20.01
CA GLN A 47 0.95 13.01 -21.10
C GLN A 47 1.30 11.71 -21.86
N GLY A 48 0.30 10.86 -22.12
CA GLY A 48 0.49 9.58 -22.80
C GLY A 48 1.19 8.50 -21.97
N GLN A 49 1.42 8.75 -20.68
CA GLN A 49 1.99 7.81 -19.74
C GLN A 49 0.92 7.37 -18.74
N GLN A 50 0.96 6.10 -18.37
CA GLN A 50 0.04 5.55 -17.37
C GLN A 50 0.73 5.42 -16.02
N TYR A 51 0.11 5.97 -14.99
CA TYR A 51 0.61 5.95 -13.62
C TYR A 51 -0.28 5.11 -12.73
N LEU A 52 0.33 4.38 -11.82
CA LEU A 52 -0.35 3.72 -10.72
C LEU A 52 -0.13 4.56 -9.46
N ILE A 53 -1.23 4.97 -8.85
CA ILE A 53 -1.23 5.83 -7.66
C ILE A 53 -1.80 5.05 -6.49
N ALA A 54 -1.05 4.98 -5.40
CA ALA A 54 -1.52 4.43 -4.13
C ALA A 54 -1.95 5.56 -3.21
N THR A 55 -3.25 5.72 -3.02
CA THR A 55 -3.83 6.75 -2.16
C THR A 55 -4.15 6.16 -0.79
N LYS A 56 -3.65 6.78 0.27
CA LYS A 56 -3.96 6.38 1.64
C LYS A 56 -5.41 6.74 1.98
N ILE A 57 -6.20 5.73 2.34
CA ILE A 57 -7.58 5.93 2.77
C ILE A 57 -7.64 6.05 4.28
N LEU A 58 -6.96 5.16 4.99
CA LEU A 58 -6.97 5.09 6.44
C LEU A 58 -5.67 4.48 6.95
N GLU A 59 -5.24 4.96 8.11
CA GLU A 59 -4.13 4.42 8.87
C GLU A 59 -4.63 3.94 10.24
N GLY A 60 -4.28 2.71 10.60
CA GLY A 60 -4.72 2.06 11.83
C GLY A 60 -3.93 2.41 13.08
N THR A 61 -3.36 3.62 13.15
CA THR A 61 -2.63 4.13 14.32
C THR A 61 -3.16 5.49 14.73
N ASP A 62 -3.01 5.81 16.01
CA ASP A 62 -3.36 7.14 16.53
C ASP A 62 -2.42 8.25 16.03
N TYR A 63 -1.34 7.87 15.39
CA TYR A 63 -0.32 8.79 14.91
C TYR A 63 -0.36 8.92 13.38
N VAL A 64 -1.11 9.89 12.92
CA VAL A 64 -1.27 10.17 11.49
C VAL A 64 -0.20 11.14 11.02
N LEU A 65 0.86 10.60 10.41
CA LEU A 65 1.95 11.39 9.83
C LEU A 65 1.66 11.88 8.41
N HIS A 66 0.77 11.20 7.74
CA HIS A 66 0.42 11.45 6.35
C HIS A 66 -1.11 11.52 6.21
N PRO A 67 -1.65 12.62 5.69
CA PRO A 67 -3.11 12.79 5.63
C PRO A 67 -3.80 11.71 4.80
N ASN A 68 -4.98 11.30 5.25
CA ASN A 68 -5.86 10.46 4.43
C ASN A 68 -6.23 11.21 3.14
N GLY A 69 -6.33 10.48 2.04
CA GLY A 69 -6.56 11.04 0.70
C GLY A 69 -5.30 11.49 -0.04
N SER A 70 -4.13 11.38 0.59
CA SER A 70 -2.86 11.70 -0.04
C SER A 70 -2.21 10.48 -0.68
N ALA A 71 -1.48 10.69 -1.76
CA ALA A 71 -0.71 9.63 -2.39
C ALA A 71 0.45 9.17 -1.50
N MET A 72 0.58 7.86 -1.31
CA MET A 72 1.73 7.25 -0.66
C MET A 72 2.88 7.02 -1.64
N PHE A 73 2.56 6.59 -2.85
CA PHE A 73 3.50 6.50 -3.95
C PHE A 73 2.79 6.64 -5.29
N ILE A 74 3.58 7.01 -6.29
CA ILE A 74 3.17 7.13 -7.69
C ILE A 74 4.24 6.45 -8.52
N VAL A 75 3.87 5.49 -9.35
CA VAL A 75 4.81 4.81 -10.25
C VAL A 75 4.35 4.89 -11.69
N ASN A 76 5.30 5.01 -12.60
CA ASN A 76 5.04 4.97 -14.03
C ASN A 76 5.11 3.51 -14.50
N ILE A 77 3.98 2.94 -14.88
CA ILE A 77 3.93 1.55 -15.34
C ILE A 77 4.48 1.35 -16.76
N ASN A 78 4.73 2.43 -17.48
CA ASN A 78 5.42 2.40 -18.76
C ASN A 78 6.96 2.45 -18.62
N GLU A 79 7.47 2.69 -17.41
CA GLU A 79 8.89 2.81 -17.12
C GLU A 79 9.36 1.65 -16.22
N PRO A 80 9.89 0.56 -16.81
CA PRO A 80 10.44 -0.53 -16.02
C PRO A 80 11.70 -0.07 -15.28
N SER A 81 11.86 -0.55 -14.05
CA SER A 81 13.07 -0.35 -13.26
C SER A 81 13.94 -1.59 -13.31
N LEU A 82 15.25 -1.40 -13.37
CA LEU A 82 16.26 -2.47 -13.30
C LEU A 82 16.77 -2.70 -11.87
N GLU A 83 16.18 -2.03 -10.89
CA GLU A 83 16.55 -2.19 -9.48
C GLU A 83 16.31 -3.64 -9.03
N PRO A 84 17.32 -4.31 -8.43
CA PRO A 84 17.14 -5.65 -7.89
C PRO A 84 16.32 -5.58 -6.58
N PHE A 85 15.52 -6.61 -6.33
CA PHE A 85 14.83 -6.75 -5.06
C PHE A 85 15.83 -7.06 -3.95
N PRO A 86 15.95 -6.23 -2.88
CA PRO A 86 17.05 -6.30 -1.92
C PRO A 86 17.09 -7.59 -1.09
N TRP A 87 15.95 -8.27 -0.92
CA TRP A 87 15.84 -9.47 -0.07
C TRP A 87 15.72 -10.77 -0.88
N ALA A 88 16.02 -10.75 -2.17
CA ALA A 88 15.95 -11.93 -3.03
C ALA A 88 16.98 -13.01 -2.71
N THR A 89 18.04 -12.70 -1.95
CA THR A 89 19.23 -13.55 -1.77
C THR A 89 19.61 -13.85 -0.32
N ASN A 90 18.79 -13.55 0.66
CA ASN A 90 19.10 -13.88 2.06
C ASN A 90 18.91 -15.38 2.32
N GLY A 91 19.98 -16.06 2.53
CA GLY A 91 20.35 -17.48 2.55
C GLY A 91 19.43 -18.53 3.17
N ASP A 92 18.40 -18.19 3.93
CA ASP A 92 17.47 -19.15 4.56
C ASP A 92 16.02 -18.96 4.13
N SER A 93 15.73 -17.98 3.31
CA SER A 93 14.39 -17.74 2.78
C SER A 93 14.30 -18.23 1.33
N LEU A 94 13.14 -18.76 0.98
CA LEU A 94 12.83 -19.11 -0.40
C LEU A 94 13.07 -17.89 -1.30
N PRO A 95 13.63 -18.11 -2.51
CA PRO A 95 13.86 -17.03 -3.45
C PRO A 95 12.53 -16.30 -3.73
N VAL A 96 12.58 -14.98 -3.74
CA VAL A 96 11.44 -14.14 -4.07
C VAL A 96 11.46 -13.90 -5.56
N ASP A 97 10.43 -14.39 -6.25
CA ASP A 97 10.26 -14.16 -7.68
C ASP A 97 9.56 -12.82 -7.91
N VAL A 98 10.26 -11.92 -8.57
CA VAL A 98 9.74 -10.61 -8.96
C VAL A 98 9.33 -10.66 -10.43
N ASN A 99 8.05 -10.41 -10.70
CA ASN A 99 7.51 -10.43 -12.06
C ASN A 99 7.79 -9.14 -12.82
N HIS A 100 7.59 -8.01 -12.15
CA HIS A 100 7.79 -6.67 -12.73
C HIS A 100 8.33 -5.72 -11.67
N THR A 101 9.06 -4.71 -12.14
CA THR A 101 9.54 -3.60 -11.31
C THR A 101 9.33 -2.29 -12.05
N PHE A 102 8.72 -1.33 -11.38
CA PHE A 102 8.42 -0.02 -11.96
C PHE A 102 9.09 1.09 -11.14
N ALA A 103 9.65 2.07 -11.84
CA ALA A 103 10.21 3.24 -11.21
C ALA A 103 9.13 4.25 -10.81
N GLY A 104 9.37 4.98 -9.73
CA GLY A 104 8.45 6.01 -9.28
C GLY A 104 8.95 6.80 -8.08
N GLU A 105 8.04 7.43 -7.41
CA GLU A 105 8.28 8.27 -6.25
C GLU A 105 7.32 7.93 -5.11
N GLY A 106 7.85 7.89 -3.89
CA GLY A 106 7.06 7.74 -2.68
C GLY A 106 7.08 9.00 -1.83
N ILE A 107 5.98 9.28 -1.17
CA ILE A 107 5.90 10.38 -0.22
C ILE A 107 6.57 9.97 1.09
N ALA A 108 7.46 10.82 1.58
CA ALA A 108 8.41 10.48 2.64
C ALA A 108 8.15 11.21 3.97
N ASN A 109 6.98 11.78 4.18
CA ASN A 109 6.66 12.51 5.40
C ASN A 109 6.57 11.55 6.60
N GLY A 110 7.45 11.75 7.57
CA GLY A 110 7.36 11.10 8.87
C GLY A 110 7.75 9.62 8.93
N TYR A 111 8.21 9.02 7.85
CA TYR A 111 8.59 7.60 7.82
C TYR A 111 10.10 7.36 7.98
N GLY A 112 10.74 8.12 8.87
CA GLY A 112 12.18 8.00 9.12
C GLY A 112 13.08 8.74 8.13
N PHE A 113 12.50 9.56 7.28
CA PHE A 113 13.27 10.38 6.34
C PHE A 113 13.73 11.68 7.00
N ARG A 114 15.00 11.99 6.83
CA ARG A 114 15.59 13.22 7.34
C ARG A 114 15.03 14.48 6.67
N TYR A 115 14.72 14.35 5.40
CA TYR A 115 14.15 15.42 4.58
C TYR A 115 12.82 14.92 4.00
N PRO A 116 11.68 15.40 4.48
CA PRO A 116 10.38 15.02 3.96
C PRO A 116 10.17 15.52 2.52
N GLY A 117 9.26 14.91 1.82
CA GLY A 117 8.90 15.22 0.45
C GLY A 117 8.83 13.97 -0.41
N SER A 118 8.74 14.15 -1.72
CA SER A 118 8.78 13.04 -2.67
C SER A 118 10.20 12.51 -2.82
N LYS A 119 10.36 11.19 -2.76
CA LYS A 119 11.64 10.49 -2.85
C LYS A 119 11.57 9.36 -3.86
N PRO A 120 12.64 9.15 -4.63
CA PRO A 120 12.69 8.04 -5.58
C PRO A 120 12.50 6.68 -4.90
N GLY A 121 11.79 5.80 -5.60
CA GLY A 121 11.56 4.43 -5.17
C GLY A 121 11.18 3.54 -6.33
N SER A 122 10.96 2.28 -6.04
CA SER A 122 10.54 1.27 -7.03
C SER A 122 9.43 0.40 -6.45
N LEU A 123 8.46 0.08 -7.30
CA LEU A 123 7.40 -0.88 -7.00
C LEU A 123 7.79 -2.23 -7.58
N PHE A 124 7.85 -3.23 -6.73
CA PHE A 124 8.09 -4.62 -7.09
C PHE A 124 6.78 -5.39 -7.09
N VAL A 125 6.46 -6.02 -8.21
CA VAL A 125 5.34 -6.95 -8.33
C VAL A 125 5.86 -8.35 -8.08
N ILE A 126 5.50 -8.91 -6.94
CA ILE A 126 6.03 -10.19 -6.46
C ILE A 126 5.04 -11.31 -6.80
N GLN A 127 5.58 -12.46 -7.16
CA GLN A 127 4.78 -13.65 -7.40
C GLN A 127 3.89 -13.96 -6.18
N GLY A 128 2.66 -14.35 -6.43
CA GLY A 128 1.68 -14.59 -5.36
C GLY A 128 0.81 -13.39 -5.01
N GLY A 129 0.90 -12.28 -5.78
CA GLY A 129 0.01 -11.14 -5.64
C GLY A 129 0.41 -10.12 -4.58
N LEU A 130 1.66 -10.14 -4.12
CA LEU A 130 2.23 -9.12 -3.25
C LEU A 130 2.80 -7.95 -4.06
N LEU A 131 2.65 -6.75 -3.54
CA LEU A 131 3.37 -5.57 -4.00
C LEU A 131 4.30 -5.07 -2.90
N ALA A 132 5.47 -4.59 -3.28
CA ALA A 132 6.39 -3.95 -2.35
C ALA A 132 6.93 -2.65 -2.96
N PHE A 133 6.66 -1.52 -2.32
CA PHE A 133 7.27 -0.25 -2.69
C PHE A 133 8.46 0.02 -1.78
N ILE A 134 9.63 0.23 -2.37
CA ILE A 134 10.89 0.45 -1.65
C ILE A 134 11.43 1.83 -1.98
N TRP A 135 11.59 2.67 -0.95
CA TRP A 135 12.30 3.95 -1.07
C TRP A 135 13.80 3.71 -1.23
N LYS A 136 14.37 4.29 -2.26
CA LYS A 136 15.76 4.07 -2.65
C LYS A 136 16.77 4.53 -1.59
N GLU A 137 16.53 5.69 -1.00
CA GLU A 137 17.44 6.30 -0.03
C GLU A 137 17.41 5.60 1.34
N SER A 138 16.22 5.45 1.91
CA SER A 138 16.05 4.92 3.27
C SER A 138 15.99 3.41 3.33
N ARG A 139 15.75 2.75 2.21
CA ARG A 139 15.44 1.32 2.15
C ARG A 139 14.18 0.91 2.92
N ALA A 140 13.35 1.88 3.30
CA ALA A 140 12.03 1.58 3.83
C ALA A 140 11.20 0.85 2.79
N VAL A 141 10.42 -0.12 3.24
CA VAL A 141 9.55 -0.90 2.37
C VAL A 141 8.12 -0.85 2.89
N LEU A 142 7.20 -0.58 1.98
CA LEU A 142 5.76 -0.72 2.19
C LEU A 142 5.29 -1.95 1.42
N THR A 143 4.88 -2.98 2.13
CA THR A 143 4.37 -4.22 1.53
C THR A 143 2.86 -4.21 1.50
N LEU A 144 2.27 -4.53 0.36
CA LEU A 144 0.84 -4.45 0.12
C LEU A 144 0.28 -5.82 -0.24
N GLN A 145 -0.89 -6.12 0.33
CA GLN A 145 -1.70 -7.29 0.03
C GLN A 145 -3.08 -6.83 -0.45
N ARG A 146 -3.58 -7.45 -1.51
CA ARG A 146 -4.93 -7.15 -1.99
C ARG A 146 -5.97 -7.55 -0.96
N LEU A 147 -6.91 -6.65 -0.71
CA LEU A 147 -8.07 -6.91 0.14
C LEU A 147 -9.25 -7.34 -0.74
N ASN A 148 -9.75 -8.56 -0.48
CA ASN A 148 -10.95 -9.05 -1.11
C ASN A 148 -12.15 -8.73 -0.22
N LEU A 149 -13.04 -7.83 -0.68
CA LEU A 149 -14.24 -7.43 0.03
C LEU A 149 -15.11 -8.60 0.55
N PRO A 150 -15.30 -9.73 -0.19
CA PRO A 150 -16.05 -10.87 0.32
C PRO A 150 -15.42 -11.51 1.56
N GLU A 151 -14.11 -11.53 1.70
CA GLU A 151 -13.42 -12.08 2.87
C GLU A 151 -13.51 -11.16 4.09
N LEU A 152 -13.61 -9.85 3.87
CA LEU A 152 -13.82 -8.86 4.94
C LEU A 152 -15.19 -9.03 5.63
N TYR A 153 -16.20 -9.50 4.91
CA TYR A 153 -17.53 -9.77 5.48
C TYR A 153 -17.58 -11.07 6.28
N LEU A 154 -16.66 -12.00 6.05
CA LEU A 154 -16.61 -13.32 6.70
C LEU A 154 -15.84 -13.31 8.02
N THR A 155 -14.97 -12.35 8.26
CA THR A 155 -14.20 -12.23 9.49
C THR A 155 -14.90 -11.29 10.47
N LYS A 156 -15.50 -11.85 11.52
CA LYS A 156 -16.22 -11.09 12.58
C LYS A 156 -15.41 -9.98 13.24
N SER A 157 -14.08 -10.01 13.14
CA SER A 157 -13.21 -8.97 13.70
C SER A 157 -13.26 -7.64 12.92
N TYR A 158 -13.58 -7.67 11.63
CA TYR A 158 -13.67 -6.46 10.81
C TYR A 158 -15.05 -5.80 10.90
N SER A 159 -16.09 -6.53 11.22
CA SER A 159 -17.43 -5.97 11.41
C SER A 159 -17.48 -4.93 12.55
N ASN A 160 -16.65 -5.09 13.58
CA ASN A 160 -16.56 -4.15 14.69
C ASN A 160 -15.86 -2.85 14.31
N VAL A 161 -14.91 -2.87 13.40
CA VAL A 161 -14.23 -1.65 12.92
C VAL A 161 -15.14 -0.84 12.02
N PHE A 162 -15.90 -1.48 11.13
CA PHE A 162 -16.89 -0.80 10.29
C PHE A 162 -18.12 -0.32 11.09
N ALA A 163 -18.56 -1.05 12.09
CA ALA A 163 -19.66 -0.64 12.95
C ALA A 163 -19.33 0.61 13.78
N SER A 164 -18.08 0.77 14.22
CA SER A 164 -17.63 1.97 14.94
C SER A 164 -17.52 3.21 14.04
N ILE A 165 -17.34 3.03 12.75
CA ILE A 165 -17.28 4.12 11.75
C ILE A 165 -18.69 4.52 11.28
N SER A 166 -19.64 3.59 11.27
CA SER A 166 -20.98 3.79 10.71
C SER A 166 -22.00 4.38 11.70
N ASN A 167 -21.70 4.43 12.98
CA ASN A 167 -22.56 4.99 14.02
C ASN A 167 -21.87 6.15 14.76
N PRO A 168 -21.91 7.38 14.24
CA PRO A 168 -21.78 8.52 15.11
C PRO A 168 -23.03 8.54 15.97
N THR A 169 -22.94 8.17 17.23
CA THR A 169 -23.97 8.40 18.24
C THR A 169 -24.14 9.90 18.39
N PHE A 170 -25.10 10.46 17.67
CA PHE A 170 -25.66 11.75 18.01
C PHE A 170 -26.49 11.54 19.27
N ASN A 171 -25.89 11.77 20.41
CA ASN A 171 -26.60 11.95 21.65
C ASN A 171 -27.21 13.33 21.62
N MET A 172 -28.44 13.44 21.12
CA MET A 172 -29.29 14.58 21.39
C MET A 172 -29.81 14.41 22.81
N ASN A 173 -29.14 14.97 23.78
CA ASN A 173 -29.75 15.29 25.05
C ASN A 173 -30.72 16.46 24.80
N ASN A 174 -32.00 16.13 24.67
CA ASN A 174 -33.08 17.03 24.89
C ASN A 174 -33.18 17.24 26.40
N ASP A 175 -32.63 18.29 26.91
CA ASP A 175 -33.06 18.92 28.12
C ASP A 175 -34.01 20.07 27.76
N ALA A 176 -35.25 19.81 28.03
CA ALA A 176 -36.30 20.81 28.04
C ALA A 176 -36.17 21.72 29.28
#